data_966026fb485e7eed4f9629da1b82161e
#
_entry.id   966026fb485e7eed4f9629da1b82161e
#
_cell.length_a   1.000
_cell.length_b   1.000
_cell.length_c   1.000
_cell.angle_alpha   90.00
_cell.angle_beta   90.00
_cell.angle_gamma   90.00
#
_symmetry.space_group_name_H-M   'P 1'
#
loop_
_entity.id
_entity.type
_entity.pdbx_description
1 polymer ?
#
loop_
_entity_poly.entity_id
_entity_poly.type
_entity_poly.pdbx_seq_one_letter_code
_entity_poly.pdbx_strand_id
1 'polypeptide(L)'
;MDAKDFKVGIVGAGWIAAKAAETLNGLAGFRPYAIGSRSLEKAQGFAAKWGIERAYGSYSEVIDDPEVDLLYVATPHSHHFEVTKEALEKGKPCLVEKAFMANKAQAQVIVDLARRKKVFLAEAIWTRYQPALQMVRGLIQEGRIGKPQLVTATLGYSMGEKERIFRPDLCGGALLDLGVYCLNFVRMFCDAPIVSMNSQCVKTDTGMDLSNAISLVLADGILANVQSSAACVGDNIGVIAGTEGNLIIDNVNNPQRITVNGPDRVFVETIPVPKQITGYEYQFIACRDALAAGLTEPPQMPLDETLYIMELMDGLRKDWDVRYPMDEIDWK
;
A
#
# COMPACT_ATOMS: atom_id res chain seq x y z
N MET A 1 -18.34 27.47 -13.62
CA MET A 1 -18.00 27.40 -12.18
C MET A 1 -16.75 26.56 -12.12
N ASP A 2 -15.64 27.14 -11.68
CA ASP A 2 -14.43 26.37 -11.47
C ASP A 2 -14.73 25.32 -10.40
N ALA A 3 -14.48 24.06 -10.74
CA ALA A 3 -14.69 22.96 -9.80
C ALA A 3 -13.78 23.20 -8.58
N LYS A 4 -14.35 23.19 -7.38
CA LYS A 4 -13.58 23.35 -6.13
C LYS A 4 -12.55 22.23 -6.04
N ASP A 5 -11.28 22.58 -5.79
CA ASP A 5 -10.23 21.58 -5.59
C ASP A 5 -10.58 20.63 -4.45
N PHE A 6 -10.26 19.34 -4.64
CA PHE A 6 -10.35 18.33 -3.61
C PHE A 6 -9.19 18.51 -2.61
N LYS A 7 -9.51 18.81 -1.35
CA LYS A 7 -8.58 19.21 -0.32
C LYS A 7 -8.11 18.02 0.51
N VAL A 8 -6.82 17.72 0.46
CA VAL A 8 -6.23 16.63 1.24
C VAL A 8 -5.50 17.18 2.46
N GLY A 9 -5.89 16.71 3.64
CA GLY A 9 -5.16 16.91 4.89
C GLY A 9 -4.13 15.79 5.08
N ILE A 10 -2.89 16.14 5.38
CA ILE A 10 -1.79 15.19 5.54
C ILE A 10 -1.44 15.08 7.04
N VAL A 11 -1.37 13.87 7.58
CA VAL A 11 -0.96 13.58 8.95
C VAL A 11 0.40 12.91 8.96
N GLY A 12 1.38 13.60 9.55
CA GLY A 12 2.79 13.20 9.50
C GLY A 12 3.58 13.99 8.45
N ALA A 13 4.79 14.45 8.79
CA ALA A 13 5.65 15.27 7.94
C ALA A 13 6.92 14.50 7.55
N GLY A 14 6.76 13.24 7.10
CA GLY A 14 7.83 12.34 6.67
C GLY A 14 8.07 12.35 5.16
N TRP A 15 8.89 11.40 4.70
CA TRP A 15 9.22 11.24 3.28
C TRP A 15 7.97 10.95 2.42
N ILE A 16 7.09 10.04 2.87
CA ILE A 16 5.90 9.69 2.09
C ILE A 16 4.87 10.84 2.06
N ALA A 17 4.80 11.65 3.13
CA ALA A 17 4.02 12.88 3.13
C ALA A 17 4.53 13.88 2.08
N ALA A 18 5.87 13.98 1.92
CA ALA A 18 6.49 14.83 0.90
C ALA A 18 6.14 14.34 -0.52
N LYS A 19 6.12 13.01 -0.74
CA LYS A 19 5.67 12.42 -2.01
C LYS A 19 4.19 12.70 -2.29
N ALA A 20 3.33 12.60 -1.29
CA ALA A 20 1.92 12.96 -1.42
C ALA A 20 1.74 14.45 -1.78
N ALA A 21 2.47 15.35 -1.12
CA ALA A 21 2.41 16.79 -1.42
C ALA A 21 2.90 17.10 -2.85
N GLU A 22 4.01 16.47 -3.29
CA GLU A 22 4.51 16.55 -4.67
C GLU A 22 3.42 16.11 -5.68
N THR A 23 2.83 14.95 -5.43
CA THR A 23 1.77 14.37 -6.26
C THR A 23 0.56 15.29 -6.38
N LEU A 24 0.04 15.75 -5.24
CA LEU A 24 -1.15 16.58 -5.17
C LEU A 24 -0.95 17.96 -5.82
N ASN A 25 0.25 18.53 -5.72
CA ASN A 25 0.59 19.78 -6.41
C ASN A 25 0.67 19.63 -7.94
N GLY A 26 0.97 18.42 -8.43
CA GLY A 26 0.98 18.12 -9.86
C GLY A 26 -0.37 17.66 -10.42
N LEU A 27 -1.37 17.40 -9.55
CA LEU A 27 -2.63 16.77 -9.92
C LEU A 27 -3.77 17.81 -10.02
N ALA A 28 -4.26 18.03 -11.23
CA ALA A 28 -5.34 19.00 -11.47
C ALA A 28 -6.62 18.65 -10.66
N GLY A 29 -7.21 19.66 -10.03
CA GLY A 29 -8.41 19.51 -9.19
C GLY A 29 -8.14 18.91 -7.80
N PHE A 30 -6.89 18.85 -7.40
CA PHE A 30 -6.47 18.44 -6.05
C PHE A 30 -5.48 19.44 -5.47
N ARG A 31 -5.39 19.48 -4.15
CA ARG A 31 -4.31 20.21 -3.46
C ARG A 31 -4.01 19.64 -2.08
N PRO A 32 -2.75 19.63 -1.64
CA PRO A 32 -2.42 19.43 -0.24
C PRO A 32 -2.85 20.71 0.51
N TYR A 33 -3.86 20.59 1.36
CA TYR A 33 -4.50 21.75 2.00
C TYR A 33 -4.02 21.98 3.42
N ALA A 34 -3.87 20.92 4.20
CA ALA A 34 -3.47 20.98 5.59
C ALA A 34 -2.39 19.95 5.90
N ILE A 35 -1.51 20.27 6.84
CA ILE A 35 -0.48 19.36 7.39
C ILE A 35 -0.50 19.37 8.92
N GLY A 36 -0.54 18.19 9.54
CA GLY A 36 -0.39 18.01 10.98
C GLY A 36 0.89 17.28 11.35
N SER A 37 1.58 17.79 12.34
CA SER A 37 2.76 17.17 12.93
C SER A 37 2.75 17.36 14.45
N ARG A 38 3.41 16.48 15.21
CA ARG A 38 3.63 16.63 16.66
C ARG A 38 4.47 17.85 17.04
N SER A 39 5.01 18.56 16.07
CA SER A 39 5.73 19.84 16.22
C SER A 39 5.15 20.82 15.22
N LEU A 40 4.63 21.95 15.71
CA LEU A 40 4.11 23.03 14.86
C LEU A 40 5.19 23.59 13.95
N GLU A 41 6.42 23.78 14.45
CA GLU A 41 7.55 24.26 13.66
C GLU A 41 7.83 23.34 12.46
N LYS A 42 7.81 22.02 12.70
CA LYS A 42 7.98 21.02 11.63
C LYS A 42 6.85 21.07 10.61
N ALA A 43 5.61 21.25 11.08
CA ALA A 43 4.45 21.41 10.21
C ALA A 43 4.54 22.67 9.36
N GLN A 44 4.92 23.81 9.95
CA GLN A 44 5.11 25.08 9.26
C GLN A 44 6.23 25.02 8.22
N GLY A 45 7.39 24.43 8.56
CA GLY A 45 8.47 24.22 7.61
C GLY A 45 8.08 23.34 6.42
N PHE A 46 7.30 22.28 6.68
CA PHE A 46 6.76 21.41 5.64
C PHE A 46 5.73 22.17 4.76
N ALA A 47 4.81 22.92 5.38
CA ALA A 47 3.81 23.72 4.69
C ALA A 47 4.45 24.78 3.77
N ALA A 48 5.45 25.49 4.27
CA ALA A 48 6.18 26.48 3.49
C ALA A 48 6.88 25.86 2.27
N LYS A 49 7.48 24.67 2.44
CA LYS A 49 8.16 23.95 1.36
C LYS A 49 7.19 23.50 0.25
N TRP A 50 6.00 23.06 0.60
CA TRP A 50 5.07 22.41 -0.33
C TRP A 50 3.87 23.29 -0.72
N GLY A 51 3.79 24.53 -0.26
CA GLY A 51 2.69 25.44 -0.55
C GLY A 51 1.37 25.04 0.11
N ILE A 52 1.43 24.43 1.29
CA ILE A 52 0.25 23.99 2.05
C ILE A 52 -0.30 25.17 2.85
N GLU A 53 -1.62 25.37 2.79
CA GLU A 53 -2.28 26.57 3.35
C GLU A 53 -2.33 26.55 4.89
N ARG A 54 -2.56 25.38 5.50
CA ARG A 54 -2.74 25.19 6.92
C ARG A 54 -1.66 24.28 7.53
N ALA A 55 -1.07 24.73 8.64
CA ALA A 55 -0.09 23.95 9.39
C ALA A 55 -0.52 23.86 10.87
N TYR A 56 -0.59 22.65 11.39
CA TYR A 56 -1.08 22.34 12.71
C TYR A 56 -0.04 21.62 13.57
N GLY A 57 -0.03 21.92 14.88
CA GLY A 57 0.90 21.37 15.86
C GLY A 57 0.50 20.00 16.40
N SER A 58 -0.68 19.52 16.02
CA SER A 58 -1.20 18.20 16.40
C SER A 58 -1.92 17.52 15.24
N TYR A 59 -2.12 16.20 15.35
CA TYR A 59 -2.89 15.43 14.38
C TYR A 59 -4.40 15.74 14.49
N SER A 60 -4.90 15.91 15.73
CA SER A 60 -6.30 16.22 16.00
C SER A 60 -6.77 17.51 15.34
N GLU A 61 -5.93 18.56 15.29
CA GLU A 61 -6.28 19.83 14.63
C GLU A 61 -6.50 19.67 13.13
N VAL A 62 -5.72 18.80 12.43
CA VAL A 62 -5.96 18.49 11.00
C VAL A 62 -7.23 17.67 10.83
N ILE A 63 -7.49 16.73 11.74
CA ILE A 63 -8.70 15.90 11.72
C ILE A 63 -9.95 16.78 11.89
N ASP A 64 -9.87 17.79 12.77
CA ASP A 64 -10.99 18.70 13.09
C ASP A 64 -11.22 19.77 12.01
N ASP A 65 -10.29 19.96 11.07
CA ASP A 65 -10.46 20.97 10.01
C ASP A 65 -11.61 20.59 9.06
N PRO A 66 -12.73 21.37 9.04
CA PRO A 66 -13.90 21.05 8.23
C PRO A 66 -13.66 21.17 6.71
N GLU A 67 -12.60 21.86 6.30
CA GLU A 67 -12.27 22.07 4.90
C GLU A 67 -11.48 20.89 4.29
N VAL A 68 -11.04 19.93 5.10
CA VAL A 68 -10.34 18.72 4.64
C VAL A 68 -11.38 17.69 4.15
N ASP A 69 -11.33 17.38 2.84
CA ASP A 69 -12.21 16.40 2.21
C ASP A 69 -11.74 14.94 2.44
N LEU A 70 -10.43 14.71 2.49
CA LEU A 70 -9.79 13.40 2.73
C LEU A 70 -8.57 13.57 3.63
N LEU A 71 -8.45 12.75 4.66
CA LEU A 71 -7.25 12.67 5.49
C LEU A 71 -6.30 11.61 4.94
N TYR A 72 -5.06 11.99 4.64
CA TYR A 72 -4.00 11.07 4.29
C TYR A 72 -3.11 10.79 5.51
N VAL A 73 -3.19 9.57 6.05
CA VAL A 73 -2.44 9.15 7.25
C VAL A 73 -1.07 8.62 6.81
N ALA A 74 -0.03 9.44 7.01
CA ALA A 74 1.36 9.23 6.57
C ALA A 74 2.35 9.13 7.75
N THR A 75 1.87 8.61 8.87
CA THR A 75 2.65 8.33 10.07
C THR A 75 3.43 7.01 9.94
N PRO A 76 4.34 6.63 10.88
CA PRO A 76 4.83 5.26 10.97
C PRO A 76 3.69 4.26 11.26
N HIS A 77 3.85 3.00 10.83
CA HIS A 77 2.84 1.93 10.96
C HIS A 77 2.24 1.84 12.38
N SER A 78 3.07 1.95 13.40
CA SER A 78 2.67 1.89 14.81
C SER A 78 1.69 2.99 15.26
N HIS A 79 1.52 4.04 14.46
CA HIS A 79 0.66 5.20 14.79
C HIS A 79 -0.57 5.28 13.87
N HIS A 80 -0.74 4.36 12.93
CA HIS A 80 -1.89 4.38 12.02
C HIS A 80 -3.21 4.20 12.78
N PHE A 81 -3.23 3.29 13.77
CA PHE A 81 -4.44 2.91 14.49
C PHE A 81 -5.09 4.10 15.22
N GLU A 82 -4.34 4.77 16.10
CA GLU A 82 -4.89 5.85 16.92
C GLU A 82 -5.37 7.02 16.06
N VAL A 83 -4.58 7.43 15.08
CA VAL A 83 -4.92 8.52 14.16
C VAL A 83 -6.16 8.19 13.34
N THR A 84 -6.21 6.99 12.77
CA THR A 84 -7.36 6.58 11.94
C THR A 84 -8.62 6.41 12.78
N LYS A 85 -8.50 5.83 13.98
CA LYS A 85 -9.62 5.68 14.92
C LYS A 85 -10.23 7.03 15.25
N GLU A 86 -9.42 8.00 15.68
CA GLU A 86 -9.89 9.36 16.01
C GLU A 86 -10.59 10.00 14.80
N ALA A 87 -10.00 9.90 13.60
CA ALA A 87 -10.57 10.46 12.39
C ALA A 87 -11.95 9.83 12.05
N LEU A 88 -12.06 8.51 12.11
CA LEU A 88 -13.32 7.80 11.86
C LEU A 88 -14.38 8.12 12.92
N GLU A 89 -13.99 8.25 14.20
CA GLU A 89 -14.89 8.66 15.27
C GLU A 89 -15.49 10.05 15.02
N LYS A 90 -14.73 10.95 14.42
CA LYS A 90 -15.15 12.29 14.00
C LYS A 90 -15.80 12.35 12.61
N GLY A 91 -15.96 11.22 11.92
CA GLY A 91 -16.58 11.14 10.60
C GLY A 91 -15.69 11.63 9.45
N LYS A 92 -14.37 11.67 9.64
CA LYS A 92 -13.42 12.14 8.63
C LYS A 92 -13.01 11.00 7.71
N PRO A 93 -13.18 11.11 6.36
CA PRO A 93 -12.70 10.14 5.39
C PRO A 93 -11.18 9.96 5.45
N CYS A 94 -10.69 8.72 5.35
CA CYS A 94 -9.27 8.40 5.49
C CYS A 94 -8.72 7.57 4.33
N LEU A 95 -7.51 7.93 3.89
CA LEU A 95 -6.58 7.10 3.11
C LEU A 95 -5.36 6.85 3.99
N VAL A 96 -5.13 5.59 4.38
CA VAL A 96 -4.10 5.20 5.37
C VAL A 96 -2.95 4.50 4.68
N GLU A 97 -1.72 4.94 4.94
CA GLU A 97 -0.52 4.31 4.37
C GLU A 97 -0.42 2.82 4.67
N LYS A 98 0.23 2.13 3.74
CA LYS A 98 0.60 0.71 3.89
C LYS A 98 1.84 0.59 4.81
N ALA A 99 2.05 -0.54 5.51
CA ALA A 99 1.03 -1.53 5.83
C ALA A 99 -0.08 -0.88 6.65
N PHE A 100 -1.31 -1.29 6.40
CA PHE A 100 -2.50 -0.61 6.89
C PHE A 100 -2.48 -0.36 8.41
N MET A 101 -2.17 -1.39 9.18
CA MET A 101 -2.02 -1.35 10.64
C MET A 101 -0.82 -2.19 11.09
N ALA A 102 -0.54 -2.25 12.38
CA ALA A 102 0.51 -3.10 12.94
C ALA A 102 0.17 -4.59 12.84
N ASN A 103 -1.11 -4.95 12.94
CA ASN A 103 -1.63 -6.32 12.85
C ASN A 103 -3.09 -6.35 12.42
N LYS A 104 -3.60 -7.56 12.10
CA LYS A 104 -5.00 -7.78 11.70
C LYS A 104 -6.00 -7.37 12.78
N ALA A 105 -5.68 -7.56 14.07
CA ALA A 105 -6.60 -7.20 15.16
C ALA A 105 -6.90 -5.70 15.14
N GLN A 106 -5.89 -4.85 15.03
CA GLN A 106 -6.08 -3.40 14.83
C GLN A 106 -6.86 -3.10 13.55
N ALA A 107 -6.49 -3.74 12.43
CA ALA A 107 -7.17 -3.53 11.15
C ALA A 107 -8.66 -3.87 11.24
N GLN A 108 -9.03 -4.97 11.91
CA GLN A 108 -10.42 -5.38 12.10
C GLN A 108 -11.22 -4.32 12.87
N VAL A 109 -10.68 -3.82 13.99
CA VAL A 109 -11.34 -2.76 14.79
C VAL A 109 -11.60 -1.51 13.93
N ILE A 110 -10.63 -1.09 13.14
CA ILE A 110 -10.73 0.10 12.29
C ILE A 110 -11.75 -0.10 11.16
N VAL A 111 -11.71 -1.26 10.49
CA VAL A 111 -12.67 -1.58 9.43
C VAL A 111 -14.10 -1.66 9.97
N ASP A 112 -14.29 -2.31 11.12
CA ASP A 112 -15.61 -2.40 11.77
C ASP A 112 -16.12 -1.01 12.20
N LEU A 113 -15.25 -0.15 12.69
CA LEU A 113 -15.58 1.23 13.05
C LEU A 113 -16.03 2.02 11.81
N ALA A 114 -15.26 1.96 10.71
CA ALA A 114 -15.60 2.64 9.45
C ALA A 114 -16.96 2.18 8.91
N ARG A 115 -17.20 0.86 8.90
CA ARG A 115 -18.47 0.25 8.45
C ARG A 115 -19.66 0.66 9.33
N ARG A 116 -19.51 0.61 10.66
CA ARG A 116 -20.57 1.04 11.59
C ARG A 116 -20.93 2.50 11.42
N LYS A 117 -19.92 3.35 11.26
CA LYS A 117 -20.11 4.81 11.09
C LYS A 117 -20.43 5.23 9.66
N LYS A 118 -20.29 4.32 8.68
CA LYS A 118 -20.43 4.60 7.26
C LYS A 118 -19.49 5.72 6.79
N VAL A 119 -18.27 5.76 7.33
CA VAL A 119 -17.22 6.70 6.96
C VAL A 119 -16.28 6.04 5.97
N PHE A 120 -15.88 6.78 4.94
CA PHE A 120 -14.97 6.29 3.92
C PHE A 120 -13.59 5.94 4.52
N LEU A 121 -13.08 4.77 4.15
CA LEU A 121 -11.78 4.26 4.54
C LEU A 121 -11.10 3.55 3.37
N ALA A 122 -9.81 3.81 3.17
CA ALA A 122 -9.01 3.16 2.15
C ALA A 122 -7.58 2.88 2.62
N GLU A 123 -6.99 1.78 2.16
CA GLU A 123 -5.55 1.52 2.31
C GLU A 123 -4.79 2.11 1.12
N ALA A 124 -3.68 2.81 1.38
CA ALA A 124 -2.82 3.41 0.38
C ALA A 124 -1.79 2.41 -0.18
N ILE A 125 -2.23 1.21 -0.55
CA ILE A 125 -1.42 0.28 -1.35
C ILE A 125 -1.47 0.71 -2.82
N TRP A 126 -0.75 1.78 -3.13
CA TRP A 126 -0.83 2.58 -4.35
C TRP A 126 -0.73 1.80 -5.66
N THR A 127 -0.05 0.64 -5.65
CA THR A 127 0.08 -0.25 -6.80
C THR A 127 -1.26 -0.78 -7.31
N ARG A 128 -2.23 -1.00 -6.43
CA ARG A 128 -3.56 -1.50 -6.80
C ARG A 128 -4.41 -0.48 -7.55
N TYR A 129 -4.07 0.79 -7.44
CA TYR A 129 -4.79 1.88 -8.10
C TYR A 129 -4.20 2.25 -9.47
N GLN A 130 -2.99 1.75 -9.80
CA GLN A 130 -2.29 2.10 -11.03
C GLN A 130 -2.92 1.46 -12.28
N PRO A 131 -2.86 2.12 -13.44
CA PRO A 131 -3.37 1.59 -14.70
C PRO A 131 -2.76 0.24 -15.09
N ALA A 132 -1.50 0.00 -14.73
CA ALA A 132 -0.80 -1.24 -15.02
C ALA A 132 -1.56 -2.49 -14.54
N LEU A 133 -2.26 -2.41 -13.39
CA LEU A 133 -3.09 -3.51 -12.89
C LEU A 133 -4.17 -3.93 -13.90
N GLN A 134 -4.90 -2.96 -14.43
CA GLN A 134 -5.98 -3.23 -15.39
C GLN A 134 -5.41 -3.70 -16.73
N MET A 135 -4.27 -3.15 -17.16
CA MET A 135 -3.57 -3.58 -18.37
C MET A 135 -3.15 -5.05 -18.29
N VAL A 136 -2.50 -5.46 -17.18
CA VAL A 136 -2.08 -6.86 -16.97
C VAL A 136 -3.28 -7.79 -16.88
N ARG A 137 -4.34 -7.41 -16.14
CA ARG A 137 -5.59 -8.19 -16.09
C ARG A 137 -6.23 -8.34 -17.47
N GLY A 138 -6.26 -7.28 -18.28
CA GLY A 138 -6.74 -7.33 -19.67
C GLY A 138 -5.99 -8.36 -20.50
N LEU A 139 -4.65 -8.33 -20.47
CA LEU A 139 -3.80 -9.29 -21.20
C LEU A 139 -4.04 -10.74 -20.78
N ILE A 140 -4.24 -10.99 -19.48
CA ILE A 140 -4.58 -12.33 -18.98
C ILE A 140 -5.96 -12.76 -19.48
N GLN A 141 -6.96 -11.89 -19.42
CA GLN A 141 -8.33 -12.17 -19.89
C GLN A 141 -8.41 -12.39 -21.40
N GLU A 142 -7.59 -11.69 -22.18
CA GLU A 142 -7.43 -11.88 -23.62
C GLU A 142 -6.71 -13.19 -23.99
N GLY A 143 -6.22 -13.93 -22.98
CA GLY A 143 -5.52 -15.21 -23.19
C GLY A 143 -4.09 -15.07 -23.73
N ARG A 144 -3.45 -13.89 -23.60
CA ARG A 144 -2.12 -13.60 -24.16
C ARG A 144 -1.01 -14.53 -23.68
N ILE A 145 -1.20 -15.18 -22.55
CA ILE A 145 -0.27 -16.14 -21.95
C ILE A 145 -0.91 -17.51 -21.70
N GLY A 146 -2.12 -17.76 -22.23
CA GLY A 146 -2.91 -18.92 -21.85
C GLY A 146 -3.33 -18.88 -20.38
N LYS A 147 -3.43 -20.04 -19.72
CA LYS A 147 -3.85 -20.14 -18.32
C LYS A 147 -2.67 -19.87 -17.38
N PRO A 148 -2.74 -18.89 -16.46
CA PRO A 148 -1.70 -18.65 -15.44
C PRO A 148 -1.41 -19.90 -14.61
N GLN A 149 -0.14 -20.18 -14.35
CA GLN A 149 0.34 -21.35 -13.59
C GLN A 149 1.35 -20.99 -12.51
N LEU A 150 2.18 -19.96 -12.75
CA LEU A 150 3.23 -19.55 -11.83
C LEU A 150 3.26 -18.01 -11.73
N VAL A 151 3.35 -17.50 -10.49
CA VAL A 151 3.56 -16.08 -10.24
C VAL A 151 4.82 -15.90 -9.41
N THR A 152 5.68 -14.97 -9.81
CA THR A 152 6.84 -14.58 -8.99
C THR A 152 6.89 -13.07 -8.84
N ALA A 153 7.34 -12.61 -7.67
CA ALA A 153 7.56 -11.20 -7.40
C ALA A 153 8.74 -11.00 -6.46
N THR A 154 9.64 -10.11 -6.81
CA THR A 154 10.79 -9.74 -5.99
C THR A 154 10.77 -8.23 -5.73
N LEU A 155 11.00 -7.82 -4.48
CA LEU A 155 11.17 -6.40 -4.16
C LEU A 155 12.29 -6.22 -3.13
N GLY A 156 13.36 -5.55 -3.54
CA GLY A 156 14.54 -5.31 -2.70
C GLY A 156 15.03 -3.88 -2.79
N TYR A 157 15.19 -3.24 -1.63
CA TYR A 157 15.82 -1.94 -1.49
C TYR A 157 16.83 -1.96 -0.34
N SER A 158 18.02 -1.39 -0.55
CA SER A 158 19.00 -1.21 0.54
C SER A 158 18.48 -0.12 1.48
N MET A 159 18.01 -0.52 2.66
CA MET A 159 17.36 0.35 3.65
C MET A 159 18.13 0.41 4.98
N GLY A 160 19.39 0.02 4.99
CA GLY A 160 20.21 -0.06 6.22
C GLY A 160 20.35 1.25 7.00
N GLU A 161 20.15 2.40 6.35
CA GLU A 161 20.16 3.72 7.01
C GLU A 161 18.79 4.12 7.60
N LYS A 162 17.74 3.35 7.32
CA LYS A 162 16.39 3.65 7.83
C LYS A 162 16.17 2.97 9.17
N GLU A 163 16.45 3.67 10.25
CA GLU A 163 16.30 3.20 11.63
C GLU A 163 14.98 2.44 11.88
N ARG A 164 13.86 2.89 11.29
CA ARG A 164 12.54 2.28 11.50
C ARG A 164 12.47 0.80 11.11
N ILE A 165 13.30 0.33 10.15
CA ILE A 165 13.33 -1.09 9.73
C ILE A 165 13.77 -2.00 10.88
N PHE A 166 14.60 -1.49 11.77
CA PHE A 166 15.17 -2.21 12.90
C PHE A 166 14.39 -1.99 14.21
N ARG A 167 13.28 -1.26 14.18
CA ARG A 167 12.52 -0.81 15.34
C ARG A 167 11.22 -1.61 15.51
N PRO A 168 11.14 -2.55 16.50
CA PRO A 168 9.89 -3.26 16.80
C PRO A 168 8.74 -2.33 17.21
N ASP A 169 9.03 -1.27 17.95
CA ASP A 169 8.06 -0.27 18.39
C ASP A 169 7.50 0.63 17.27
N LEU A 170 8.16 0.63 16.11
CA LEU A 170 7.67 1.27 14.89
C LEU A 170 7.09 0.29 13.88
N CYS A 171 6.92 -1.00 14.26
CA CYS A 171 6.49 -2.09 13.39
C CYS A 171 7.42 -2.22 12.16
N GLY A 172 8.73 -2.33 12.45
CA GLY A 172 9.77 -2.46 11.43
C GLY A 172 9.74 -3.80 10.70
N GLY A 173 10.72 -4.01 9.84
CA GLY A 173 10.88 -5.23 9.04
C GLY A 173 10.57 -5.04 7.56
N ALA A 174 11.08 -5.97 6.75
CA ALA A 174 10.90 -5.98 5.31
C ALA A 174 9.48 -6.41 4.89
N LEU A 175 8.82 -7.26 5.66
CA LEU A 175 7.49 -7.78 5.31
C LEU A 175 6.46 -6.66 5.20
N LEU A 176 6.31 -5.84 6.25
CA LEU A 176 5.33 -4.75 6.25
C LEU A 176 5.74 -3.62 5.30
N ASP A 177 7.04 -3.42 5.09
CA ASP A 177 7.51 -2.32 4.24
C ASP A 177 7.55 -2.66 2.75
N LEU A 178 7.98 -3.87 2.39
CA LEU A 178 8.22 -4.35 1.03
C LEU A 178 7.41 -5.60 0.68
N GLY A 179 7.36 -6.60 1.55
CA GLY A 179 6.66 -7.86 1.31
C GLY A 179 5.17 -7.69 1.05
N VAL A 180 4.55 -6.68 1.66
CA VAL A 180 3.16 -6.29 1.42
C VAL A 180 2.89 -6.04 -0.07
N TYR A 181 3.83 -5.48 -0.83
CA TYR A 181 3.69 -5.28 -2.27
C TYR A 181 3.74 -6.61 -3.04
N CYS A 182 4.65 -7.51 -2.65
CA CYS A 182 4.78 -8.82 -3.30
C CYS A 182 3.54 -9.70 -3.05
N LEU A 183 2.98 -9.69 -1.83
CA LEU A 183 1.73 -10.37 -1.52
C LEU A 183 0.55 -9.76 -2.29
N ASN A 184 0.46 -8.44 -2.34
CA ASN A 184 -0.53 -7.75 -3.15
C ASN A 184 -0.36 -8.05 -4.64
N PHE A 185 0.87 -8.19 -5.17
CA PHE A 185 1.11 -8.55 -6.56
C PHE A 185 0.46 -9.90 -6.91
N VAL A 186 0.62 -10.91 -6.06
CA VAL A 186 -0.06 -12.20 -6.25
C VAL A 186 -1.58 -12.02 -6.25
N ARG A 187 -2.11 -11.33 -5.24
CA ARG A 187 -3.55 -11.13 -5.08
C ARG A 187 -4.19 -10.21 -6.11
N MET A 188 -3.40 -9.35 -6.76
CA MET A 188 -3.88 -8.52 -7.88
C MET A 188 -4.22 -9.34 -9.12
N PHE A 189 -3.61 -10.51 -9.30
CA PHE A 189 -3.75 -11.32 -10.52
C PHE A 189 -4.30 -12.73 -10.27
N CYS A 190 -4.45 -13.14 -9.01
CA CYS A 190 -4.94 -14.46 -8.60
C CYS A 190 -6.01 -14.29 -7.52
N ASP A 191 -7.28 -14.52 -7.89
CA ASP A 191 -8.41 -14.32 -6.99
C ASP A 191 -8.65 -15.54 -6.06
N ALA A 192 -8.11 -16.72 -6.43
CA ALA A 192 -8.29 -17.95 -5.65
C ALA A 192 -7.69 -17.83 -4.24
N PRO A 193 -8.29 -18.44 -3.22
CA PRO A 193 -7.74 -18.47 -1.86
C PRO A 193 -6.37 -19.17 -1.81
N ILE A 194 -5.48 -18.68 -0.95
CA ILE A 194 -4.22 -19.35 -0.62
C ILE A 194 -4.54 -20.54 0.30
N VAL A 195 -4.16 -21.74 -0.10
CA VAL A 195 -4.43 -22.99 0.62
C VAL A 195 -3.19 -23.59 1.29
N SER A 196 -2.00 -23.13 0.92
CA SER A 196 -0.73 -23.53 1.56
C SER A 196 0.28 -22.37 1.50
N MET A 197 1.03 -22.21 2.56
CA MET A 197 2.07 -21.19 2.68
C MET A 197 3.27 -21.76 3.40
N ASN A 198 4.47 -21.61 2.81
CA ASN A 198 5.74 -21.93 3.41
C ASN A 198 6.67 -20.74 3.26
N SER A 199 7.47 -20.46 4.29
CA SER A 199 8.27 -19.25 4.29
C SER A 199 9.50 -19.36 5.18
N GLN A 200 10.48 -18.50 4.91
CA GLN A 200 11.66 -18.28 5.73
C GLN A 200 11.99 -16.79 5.79
N CYS A 201 12.62 -16.36 6.86
CA CYS A 201 13.18 -15.02 6.96
C CYS A 201 14.58 -15.00 7.58
N VAL A 202 15.34 -13.98 7.23
CA VAL A 202 16.56 -13.57 7.90
C VAL A 202 16.20 -12.40 8.81
N LYS A 203 16.56 -12.49 10.10
CA LYS A 203 16.24 -11.44 11.07
C LYS A 203 17.42 -10.49 11.31
N THR A 204 17.09 -9.30 11.75
CA THR A 204 18.03 -8.34 12.36
C THR A 204 18.34 -8.73 13.80
N ASP A 205 19.34 -8.11 14.41
CA ASP A 205 19.66 -8.29 15.85
C ASP A 205 18.50 -7.84 16.76
N THR A 206 17.61 -7.00 16.28
CA THR A 206 16.40 -6.54 17.00
C THR A 206 15.19 -7.46 16.82
N GLY A 207 15.35 -8.57 16.11
CA GLY A 207 14.29 -9.55 15.86
C GLY A 207 13.34 -9.23 14.70
N MET A 208 13.56 -8.13 13.99
CA MET A 208 12.74 -7.79 12.80
C MET A 208 13.18 -8.59 11.58
N ASP A 209 12.28 -8.93 10.68
CA ASP A 209 12.63 -9.55 9.41
C ASP A 209 13.36 -8.55 8.49
N LEU A 210 14.55 -8.94 8.05
CA LEU A 210 15.38 -8.13 7.15
C LEU A 210 15.18 -8.54 5.69
N SER A 211 15.01 -9.85 5.48
CA SER A 211 14.73 -10.45 4.17
C SER A 211 13.84 -11.67 4.37
N ASN A 212 12.94 -11.91 3.42
CA ASN A 212 12.04 -13.05 3.46
C ASN A 212 11.80 -13.68 2.09
N ALA A 213 11.47 -14.97 2.10
CA ALA A 213 11.06 -15.74 0.93
C ALA A 213 9.79 -16.53 1.31
N ILE A 214 8.76 -16.45 0.45
CA ILE A 214 7.44 -16.99 0.71
C ILE A 214 6.97 -17.75 -0.53
N SER A 215 6.57 -19.02 -0.34
CA SER A 215 5.95 -19.86 -1.36
C SER A 215 4.48 -20.10 -1.00
N LEU A 216 3.59 -19.89 -1.97
CA LEU A 216 2.14 -19.97 -1.81
C LEU A 216 1.57 -20.96 -2.83
N VAL A 217 0.59 -21.77 -2.42
CA VAL A 217 -0.24 -22.56 -3.33
C VAL A 217 -1.66 -22.02 -3.23
N LEU A 218 -2.25 -21.71 -4.38
CA LEU A 218 -3.62 -21.23 -4.47
C LEU A 218 -4.58 -22.40 -4.78
N ALA A 219 -5.85 -22.25 -4.43
CA ALA A 219 -6.86 -23.30 -4.57
C ALA A 219 -7.11 -23.75 -6.02
N ASP A 220 -6.82 -22.90 -7.00
CA ASP A 220 -6.88 -23.19 -8.43
C ASP A 220 -5.60 -23.83 -9.01
N GLY A 221 -4.62 -24.12 -8.14
CA GLY A 221 -3.37 -24.80 -8.47
C GLY A 221 -2.23 -23.88 -8.92
N ILE A 222 -2.43 -22.55 -8.89
CA ILE A 222 -1.35 -21.59 -9.16
C ILE A 222 -0.33 -21.66 -8.01
N LEU A 223 0.96 -21.74 -8.35
CA LEU A 223 2.08 -21.61 -7.44
C LEU A 223 2.63 -20.18 -7.50
N ALA A 224 2.80 -19.54 -6.33
CA ALA A 224 3.44 -18.24 -6.28
C ALA A 224 4.67 -18.25 -5.37
N ASN A 225 5.75 -17.60 -5.81
CA ASN A 225 6.97 -17.40 -5.04
C ASN A 225 7.31 -15.92 -4.98
N VAL A 226 7.36 -15.38 -3.77
CA VAL A 226 7.65 -13.96 -3.58
C VAL A 226 8.79 -13.76 -2.59
N GLN A 227 9.56 -12.71 -2.79
CA GLN A 227 10.71 -12.36 -1.95
C GLN A 227 10.72 -10.86 -1.67
N SER A 228 11.10 -10.50 -0.46
CA SER A 228 11.37 -9.10 -0.15
C SER A 228 12.61 -8.94 0.72
N SER A 229 13.36 -7.86 0.52
CA SER A 229 14.57 -7.59 1.27
C SER A 229 14.79 -6.09 1.49
N ALA A 230 15.06 -5.72 2.75
CA ALA A 230 15.52 -4.39 3.13
C ALA A 230 17.05 -4.28 3.13
N ALA A 231 17.77 -5.36 2.78
CA ALA A 231 19.23 -5.46 2.85
C ALA A 231 19.94 -5.33 1.51
N CYS A 232 19.24 -5.42 0.39
CA CYS A 232 19.87 -5.44 -0.93
C CYS A 232 19.08 -4.64 -1.98
N VAL A 233 19.73 -4.34 -3.08
CA VAL A 233 19.07 -3.82 -4.29
C VAL A 233 18.60 -5.02 -5.10
N GLY A 234 17.27 -5.25 -5.17
CA GLY A 234 16.65 -6.29 -5.96
C GLY A 234 16.44 -5.88 -7.42
N ASP A 235 16.04 -6.85 -8.25
CA ASP A 235 15.60 -6.60 -9.62
C ASP A 235 14.19 -5.97 -9.69
N ASN A 236 13.41 -6.15 -8.62
CA ASN A 236 12.06 -5.62 -8.42
C ASN A 236 11.05 -6.07 -9.50
N ILE A 237 11.28 -7.23 -10.10
CA ILE A 237 10.48 -7.75 -11.21
C ILE A 237 9.33 -8.63 -10.70
N GLY A 238 8.17 -8.50 -11.36
CA GLY A 238 7.06 -9.43 -11.26
C GLY A 238 6.89 -10.23 -12.54
N VAL A 239 6.61 -11.54 -12.43
CA VAL A 239 6.34 -12.40 -13.59
C VAL A 239 5.06 -13.19 -13.36
N ILE A 240 4.22 -13.25 -14.39
CA ILE A 240 3.05 -14.13 -14.45
C ILE A 240 3.26 -15.05 -15.63
N ALA A 241 3.53 -16.33 -15.37
CA ALA A 241 3.76 -17.34 -16.39
C ALA A 241 2.51 -18.21 -16.56
N GLY A 242 2.10 -18.36 -17.79
CA GLY A 242 0.97 -19.19 -18.20
C GLY A 242 1.37 -20.34 -19.12
N THR A 243 0.39 -21.06 -19.64
CA THR A 243 0.60 -22.24 -20.51
C THR A 243 1.13 -21.89 -21.89
N GLU A 244 0.98 -20.64 -22.35
CA GLU A 244 1.32 -20.20 -23.71
C GLU A 244 2.28 -19.00 -23.76
N GLY A 245 2.78 -18.56 -22.59
CA GLY A 245 3.69 -17.43 -22.51
C GLY A 245 3.82 -16.85 -21.11
N ASN A 246 4.40 -15.68 -21.01
CA ASN A 246 4.49 -14.95 -19.74
C ASN A 246 4.42 -13.44 -19.92
N LEU A 247 4.03 -12.77 -18.84
CA LEU A 247 4.11 -11.33 -18.68
C LEU A 247 5.23 -11.00 -17.68
N ILE A 248 6.11 -10.08 -18.07
CA ILE A 248 7.14 -9.54 -17.18
C ILE A 248 6.80 -8.09 -16.88
N ILE A 249 6.62 -7.78 -15.62
CA ILE A 249 6.33 -6.45 -15.09
C ILE A 249 7.65 -5.91 -14.50
N ASP A 250 8.17 -4.84 -15.05
CA ASP A 250 9.53 -4.33 -14.79
C ASP A 250 9.74 -3.75 -13.39
N ASN A 251 8.67 -3.48 -12.66
CA ASN A 251 8.73 -3.06 -11.27
C ASN A 251 7.42 -3.41 -10.54
N VAL A 252 7.52 -4.23 -9.49
CA VAL A 252 6.37 -4.72 -8.71
C VAL A 252 5.58 -3.59 -8.06
N ASN A 253 6.25 -2.55 -7.56
CA ASN A 253 5.56 -1.46 -6.86
C ASN A 253 5.34 -0.19 -7.69
N ASN A 254 5.97 -0.07 -8.88
CA ASN A 254 5.73 1.04 -9.80
C ASN A 254 5.98 0.64 -11.26
N PRO A 255 5.13 -0.20 -11.85
CA PRO A 255 5.31 -0.66 -13.23
C PRO A 255 5.38 0.50 -14.23
N GLN A 256 6.35 0.42 -15.14
CA GLN A 256 6.51 1.36 -16.26
C GLN A 256 6.33 0.65 -17.60
N ARG A 257 6.54 -0.68 -17.63
CA ARG A 257 6.46 -1.50 -18.84
C ARG A 257 5.96 -2.91 -18.49
N ILE A 258 5.22 -3.48 -19.42
CA ILE A 258 4.79 -4.87 -19.42
C ILE A 258 5.38 -5.52 -20.66
N THR A 259 6.23 -6.53 -20.50
CA THR A 259 6.76 -7.33 -21.60
C THR A 259 5.92 -8.58 -21.76
N VAL A 260 5.48 -8.86 -22.98
CA VAL A 260 4.73 -10.07 -23.35
C VAL A 260 5.67 -11.00 -24.12
N ASN A 261 5.83 -12.22 -23.62
CA ASN A 261 6.52 -13.28 -24.33
C ASN A 261 5.54 -14.41 -24.63
N GLY A 262 5.63 -14.96 -25.85
CA GLY A 262 4.87 -16.13 -26.27
C GLY A 262 5.56 -17.46 -25.90
N PRO A 263 5.13 -18.57 -26.53
CA PRO A 263 5.76 -19.89 -26.38
C PRO A 263 7.27 -19.82 -26.59
N ASP A 264 8.01 -20.71 -25.92
CA ASP A 264 9.47 -20.79 -25.95
C ASP A 264 10.21 -19.48 -25.60
N ARG A 265 9.55 -18.59 -24.86
CA ARG A 265 10.06 -17.27 -24.47
C ARG A 265 10.34 -16.34 -25.67
N VAL A 266 9.66 -16.56 -26.78
CA VAL A 266 9.77 -15.67 -27.93
C VAL A 266 9.16 -14.31 -27.56
N PHE A 267 9.97 -13.26 -27.65
CA PHE A 267 9.51 -11.89 -27.42
C PHE A 267 8.39 -11.54 -28.41
N VAL A 268 7.30 -11.01 -27.90
CA VAL A 268 6.17 -10.54 -28.71
C VAL A 268 6.13 -9.00 -28.74
N GLU A 269 6.02 -8.37 -27.59
CA GLU A 269 5.92 -6.91 -27.49
C GLU A 269 6.26 -6.38 -26.10
N THR A 270 6.50 -5.08 -26.04
CA THR A 270 6.57 -4.32 -24.80
C THR A 270 5.50 -3.23 -24.81
N ILE A 271 4.65 -3.21 -23.79
CA ILE A 271 3.55 -2.29 -23.63
C ILE A 271 3.94 -1.25 -22.55
N PRO A 272 4.06 0.04 -22.90
CA PRO A 272 4.36 1.08 -21.91
C PRO A 272 3.13 1.35 -21.04
N VAL A 273 3.35 1.56 -19.75
CA VAL A 273 2.33 2.09 -18.84
C VAL A 273 2.18 3.59 -19.08
N PRO A 274 0.96 4.16 -18.95
CA PRO A 274 0.75 5.60 -19.08
C PRO A 274 1.69 6.42 -18.20
N LYS A 275 2.12 7.58 -18.70
CA LYS A 275 2.98 8.51 -17.92
C LYS A 275 2.29 8.92 -16.63
N GLN A 276 3.06 8.95 -15.57
CA GLN A 276 2.62 9.25 -14.22
C GLN A 276 3.23 10.58 -13.74
N ILE A 277 2.56 11.23 -12.78
CA ILE A 277 3.16 12.33 -12.01
C ILE A 277 4.22 11.74 -11.07
N THR A 278 3.80 10.82 -10.21
CA THR A 278 4.66 10.07 -9.29
C THR A 278 4.25 8.60 -9.18
N GLY A 279 3.07 8.24 -9.68
CA GLY A 279 2.40 6.94 -9.52
C GLY A 279 1.45 6.89 -8.32
N TYR A 280 1.55 7.82 -7.38
CA TYR A 280 0.65 7.93 -6.22
C TYR A 280 -0.66 8.67 -6.54
N GLU A 281 -0.76 9.37 -7.66
CA GLU A 281 -1.98 10.14 -8.03
C GLU A 281 -3.22 9.27 -8.13
N TYR A 282 -3.10 8.04 -8.60
CA TYR A 282 -4.23 7.16 -8.84
C TYR A 282 -5.02 6.79 -7.58
N GLN A 283 -4.36 6.66 -6.42
CA GLN A 283 -5.06 6.39 -5.16
C GLN A 283 -5.89 7.60 -4.70
N PHE A 284 -5.39 8.82 -4.89
CA PHE A 284 -6.14 10.04 -4.56
C PHE A 284 -7.34 10.23 -5.51
N ILE A 285 -7.15 9.97 -6.81
CA ILE A 285 -8.23 9.99 -7.80
C ILE A 285 -9.30 8.95 -7.42
N ALA A 286 -8.91 7.72 -7.13
CA ALA A 286 -9.84 6.65 -6.76
C ALA A 286 -10.61 6.98 -5.48
N CYS A 287 -9.97 7.56 -4.46
CA CYS A 287 -10.64 7.99 -3.23
C CYS A 287 -11.67 9.10 -3.51
N ARG A 288 -11.32 10.15 -4.27
CA ARG A 288 -12.25 11.21 -4.66
C ARG A 288 -13.46 10.64 -5.41
N ASP A 289 -13.22 9.81 -6.40
CA ASP A 289 -14.26 9.26 -7.27
C ASP A 289 -15.20 8.33 -6.49
N ALA A 290 -14.65 7.50 -5.58
CA ALA A 290 -15.43 6.65 -4.71
C ALA A 290 -16.28 7.47 -3.71
N LEU A 291 -15.71 8.53 -3.12
CA LEU A 291 -16.45 9.46 -2.25
C LEU A 291 -17.56 10.17 -3.02
N ALA A 292 -17.29 10.65 -4.23
CA ALA A 292 -18.29 11.29 -5.09
C ALA A 292 -19.43 10.31 -5.48
N ALA A 293 -19.13 9.01 -5.59
CA ALA A 293 -20.12 7.97 -5.85
C ALA A 293 -20.87 7.51 -4.57
N GLY A 294 -20.56 8.08 -3.40
CA GLY A 294 -21.18 7.71 -2.12
C GLY A 294 -20.72 6.34 -1.58
N LEU A 295 -19.59 5.83 -2.06
CA LEU A 295 -18.99 4.58 -1.56
C LEU A 295 -18.26 4.84 -0.24
N THR A 296 -18.12 3.79 0.56
CA THR A 296 -17.39 3.83 1.84
C THR A 296 -15.99 3.20 1.76
N GLU A 297 -15.63 2.63 0.62
CA GLU A 297 -14.32 2.07 0.30
C GLU A 297 -14.10 2.07 -1.23
N PRO A 298 -12.85 2.12 -1.72
CA PRO A 298 -12.57 2.08 -3.15
C PRO A 298 -12.63 0.64 -3.68
N PRO A 299 -13.22 0.41 -4.87
CA PRO A 299 -13.32 -0.94 -5.44
C PRO A 299 -11.97 -1.56 -5.82
N GLN A 300 -10.93 -0.76 -6.00
CA GLN A 300 -9.58 -1.23 -6.33
C GLN A 300 -8.89 -1.96 -5.16
N MET A 301 -9.23 -1.57 -3.92
CA MET A 301 -8.73 -2.17 -2.69
C MET A 301 -9.85 -2.25 -1.66
N PRO A 302 -10.73 -3.27 -1.76
CA PRO A 302 -11.77 -3.52 -0.76
C PRO A 302 -11.17 -3.78 0.62
N LEU A 303 -11.82 -3.32 1.68
CA LEU A 303 -11.33 -3.50 3.05
C LEU A 303 -11.22 -4.96 3.47
N ASP A 304 -12.04 -5.86 2.88
CA ASP A 304 -11.89 -7.30 3.12
C ASP A 304 -10.57 -7.85 2.56
N GLU A 305 -10.07 -7.29 1.45
CA GLU A 305 -8.76 -7.66 0.90
C GLU A 305 -7.62 -7.08 1.78
N THR A 306 -7.78 -5.86 2.32
CA THR A 306 -6.87 -5.32 3.35
C THR A 306 -6.77 -6.26 4.55
N LEU A 307 -7.91 -6.72 5.09
CA LEU A 307 -7.95 -7.67 6.21
C LEU A 307 -7.29 -9.00 5.86
N TYR A 308 -7.50 -9.51 4.64
CA TYR A 308 -6.89 -10.76 4.16
C TYR A 308 -5.36 -10.65 4.07
N ILE A 309 -4.84 -9.58 3.50
CA ILE A 309 -3.39 -9.34 3.43
C ILE A 309 -2.79 -9.18 4.83
N MET A 310 -3.45 -8.46 5.74
CA MET A 310 -3.01 -8.33 7.13
C MET A 310 -2.95 -9.69 7.84
N GLU A 311 -3.94 -10.58 7.61
CA GLU A 311 -3.96 -11.93 8.17
C GLU A 311 -2.78 -12.78 7.66
N LEU A 312 -2.49 -12.71 6.37
CA LEU A 312 -1.33 -13.42 5.80
C LEU A 312 -0.02 -12.92 6.43
N MET A 313 0.15 -11.61 6.58
CA MET A 313 1.34 -11.04 7.18
C MET A 313 1.48 -11.41 8.67
N ASP A 314 0.38 -11.44 9.42
CA ASP A 314 0.39 -11.89 10.82
C ASP A 314 0.77 -13.38 10.95
N GLY A 315 0.26 -14.23 10.06
CA GLY A 315 0.65 -15.64 9.98
C GLY A 315 2.16 -15.80 9.75
N LEU A 316 2.70 -15.10 8.78
CA LEU A 316 4.14 -15.10 8.47
C LEU A 316 4.98 -14.60 9.64
N ARG A 317 4.61 -13.47 10.25
CA ARG A 317 5.34 -12.94 11.43
C ARG A 317 5.32 -13.92 12.60
N LYS A 318 4.18 -14.59 12.82
CA LYS A 318 4.04 -15.62 13.87
C LYS A 318 4.97 -16.80 13.62
N ASP A 319 5.04 -17.30 12.38
CA ASP A 319 5.91 -18.42 12.02
C ASP A 319 7.39 -18.07 12.17
N TRP A 320 7.75 -16.80 11.95
CA TRP A 320 9.13 -16.30 12.10
C TRP A 320 9.46 -15.81 13.52
N ASP A 321 8.49 -15.80 14.44
CA ASP A 321 8.62 -15.15 15.75
C ASP A 321 9.09 -13.68 15.63
N VAL A 322 8.48 -12.94 14.73
CA VAL A 322 8.62 -11.49 14.58
C VAL A 322 7.44 -10.82 15.30
N ARG A 323 7.72 -10.09 16.37
CA ARG A 323 6.71 -9.53 17.27
C ARG A 323 6.83 -8.02 17.40
N TYR A 324 5.67 -7.38 17.51
CA TYR A 324 5.55 -5.97 17.82
C TYR A 324 4.92 -5.78 19.21
N PRO A 325 5.20 -4.68 19.94
CA PRO A 325 4.52 -4.39 21.21
C PRO A 325 3.00 -4.38 21.09
N MET A 326 2.47 -4.03 19.93
CA MET A 326 1.03 -3.97 19.62
C MET A 326 0.38 -5.36 19.57
N ASP A 327 1.15 -6.43 19.41
CA ASP A 327 0.63 -7.81 19.34
C ASP A 327 0.20 -8.34 20.73
N GLU A 328 0.67 -7.70 21.80
CA GLU A 328 0.33 -8.05 23.19
C GLU A 328 -0.92 -7.34 23.72
N ILE A 329 -1.51 -6.44 22.91
CA ILE A 329 -2.66 -5.64 23.29
C ILE A 329 -3.94 -6.32 22.80
N ASP A 330 -4.92 -6.47 23.70
CA ASP A 330 -6.28 -6.91 23.34
C ASP A 330 -7.06 -5.72 22.71
N TRP A 331 -7.06 -5.68 21.39
CA TRP A 331 -7.76 -4.65 20.61
C TRP A 331 -9.26 -5.01 20.53
N LYS A 332 -10.10 -4.16 21.16
CA LYS A 332 -11.57 -4.30 21.14
C LYS A 332 -12.25 -3.08 20.59
#